data_aae18b8edcdd46914c4cf59d149ad5eb
#
_entry.id   aae18b8edcdd46914c4cf59d149ad5eb
#
_cell.length_a   1.000
_cell.length_b   1.000
_cell.length_c   1.000
_cell.angle_alpha   90.00
_cell.angle_beta   90.00
_cell.angle_gamma   90.00
#
_symmetry.space_group_name_H-M   'P 1'
#
loop_
_entity.id
_entity.type
_entity.pdbx_description
1 polymer ?
#
loop_
_entity_poly.entity_id
_entity_poly.type
_entity_poly.pdbx_seq_one_letter_code
_entity_poly.pdbx_strand_id
1 'polypeptide(L)'
;EYHLVIVSSGAVAAGKQYIRDYAGEITQRKAAAAIGNLLLLNKYAQFFSPYDIPVAQSLCERGHFANRDQFLQMKDTFQELWKNGIIPIVNENDVVSSHELKFSDNDELATLIAVGFGADTLMLCTSVGGLLDDKGKVIPSVSQVNDVFQYVRSDKSSVGLGGMTSKLTFAKLAT
;
A
#
# COMPACT_ATOMS: atom_id res chain seq x y z
N GLU A 1 9.63 -18.43 11.14
CA GLU A 1 8.55 -17.50 11.47
C GLU A 1 8.71 -16.28 10.57
N TYR A 2 7.63 -15.85 9.90
CA TYR A 2 7.67 -14.68 8.99
C TYR A 2 6.89 -13.53 9.62
N HIS A 3 7.47 -12.33 9.58
CA HIS A 3 6.79 -11.09 9.93
C HIS A 3 6.20 -10.48 8.64
N LEU A 4 4.89 -10.52 8.50
CA LEU A 4 4.17 -10.05 7.33
C LEU A 4 3.49 -8.71 7.62
N VAL A 5 3.57 -7.78 6.66
CA VAL A 5 2.75 -6.57 6.61
C VAL A 5 2.03 -6.54 5.26
N ILE A 6 0.76 -6.24 5.26
CA ILE A 6 -0.01 -6.06 4.02
C ILE A 6 -0.38 -4.58 3.89
N VAL A 7 0.12 -3.94 2.84
CA VAL A 7 -0.29 -2.56 2.48
C VAL A 7 -1.37 -2.66 1.41
N SER A 8 -2.56 -2.13 1.73
CA SER A 8 -3.76 -2.33 0.91
C SER A 8 -4.30 -0.99 0.40
N SER A 9 -4.65 -0.96 -0.87
CA SER A 9 -5.41 0.12 -1.50
C SER A 9 -6.88 -0.25 -1.64
N GLY A 10 -7.70 0.73 -2.10
CA GLY A 10 -9.08 0.48 -2.49
C GLY A 10 -10.14 0.97 -1.51
N ALA A 11 -9.78 1.64 -0.42
CA ALA A 11 -10.73 2.16 0.57
C ALA A 11 -11.77 3.08 -0.07
N VAL A 12 -11.35 4.09 -0.85
CA VAL A 12 -12.26 4.99 -1.55
C VAL A 12 -13.19 4.20 -2.51
N ALA A 13 -12.61 3.26 -3.27
CA ALA A 13 -13.38 2.46 -4.22
C ALA A 13 -14.44 1.58 -3.52
N ALA A 14 -14.10 1.00 -2.37
CA ALA A 14 -15.02 0.19 -1.58
C ALA A 14 -16.15 1.02 -0.95
N GLY A 15 -15.84 2.23 -0.48
CA GLY A 15 -16.79 3.06 0.26
C GLY A 15 -17.64 4.00 -0.61
N LYS A 16 -17.22 4.36 -1.83
CA LYS A 16 -17.90 5.35 -2.67
C LYS A 16 -19.37 5.05 -2.95
N GLN A 17 -19.76 3.79 -3.00
CA GLN A 17 -21.13 3.35 -3.23
C GLN A 17 -22.11 3.77 -2.12
N TYR A 18 -21.59 4.12 -0.94
CA TYR A 18 -22.39 4.59 0.20
C TYR A 18 -22.50 6.12 0.27
N ILE A 19 -21.79 6.82 -0.61
CA ILE A 19 -21.84 8.29 -0.69
C ILE A 19 -22.86 8.69 -1.75
N ARG A 20 -23.93 9.37 -1.32
CA ARG A 20 -24.96 9.87 -2.23
C ARG A 20 -24.34 10.88 -3.20
N ASP A 21 -24.73 10.80 -4.46
CA ASP A 21 -24.28 11.71 -5.53
C ASP A 21 -22.75 11.88 -5.58
N TYR A 22 -22.02 10.76 -5.49
CA TYR A 22 -20.55 10.75 -5.46
C TYR A 22 -19.97 11.35 -6.75
N ALA A 23 -19.40 12.55 -6.64
CA ALA A 23 -18.72 13.27 -7.72
C ALA A 23 -17.17 13.21 -7.63
N GLY A 24 -16.63 12.60 -6.59
CA GLY A 24 -15.18 12.46 -6.40
C GLY A 24 -14.51 13.66 -5.73
N GLU A 25 -15.29 14.54 -5.13
CA GLU A 25 -14.77 15.67 -4.35
C GLU A 25 -13.96 15.20 -3.14
N ILE A 26 -13.05 16.03 -2.65
CA ILE A 26 -12.10 15.68 -1.58
C ILE A 26 -12.85 15.17 -0.34
N THR A 27 -13.89 15.87 0.10
CA THR A 27 -14.68 15.48 1.29
C THR A 27 -15.44 14.17 1.07
N GLN A 28 -15.98 13.96 -0.12
CA GLN A 28 -16.63 12.71 -0.49
C GLN A 28 -15.65 11.54 -0.54
N ARG A 29 -14.42 11.77 -1.06
CA ARG A 29 -13.37 10.76 -1.08
C ARG A 29 -12.93 10.39 0.34
N LYS A 30 -12.75 11.37 1.23
CA LYS A 30 -12.42 11.14 2.65
C LYS A 30 -13.52 10.34 3.36
N ALA A 31 -14.78 10.71 3.18
CA ALA A 31 -15.91 9.97 3.73
C ALA A 31 -16.01 8.54 3.17
N ALA A 32 -15.81 8.37 1.87
CA ALA A 32 -15.74 7.05 1.24
C ALA A 32 -14.59 6.21 1.79
N ALA A 33 -13.41 6.81 1.99
CA ALA A 33 -12.26 6.11 2.57
C ALA A 33 -12.53 5.63 4.01
N ALA A 34 -13.20 6.46 4.82
CA ALA A 34 -13.58 6.09 6.18
C ALA A 34 -14.45 4.81 6.23
N ILE A 35 -15.45 4.74 5.36
CA ILE A 35 -16.32 3.56 5.23
C ILE A 35 -15.52 2.39 4.65
N GLY A 36 -14.76 2.66 3.59
CA GLY A 36 -14.06 1.64 2.83
C GLY A 36 -12.92 0.96 3.58
N ASN A 37 -12.24 1.66 4.48
CA ASN A 37 -11.20 1.06 5.34
C ASN A 37 -11.79 -0.03 6.25
N LEU A 38 -12.98 0.18 6.80
CA LEU A 38 -13.69 -0.83 7.59
C LEU A 38 -14.06 -2.05 6.73
N LEU A 39 -14.57 -1.82 5.51
CA LEU A 39 -14.93 -2.89 4.58
C LEU A 39 -13.72 -3.72 4.16
N LEU A 40 -12.58 -3.07 3.88
CA LEU A 40 -11.34 -3.76 3.55
C LEU A 40 -10.82 -4.59 4.72
N LEU A 41 -10.78 -4.01 5.92
CA LEU A 41 -10.34 -4.75 7.11
C LEU A 41 -11.19 -5.98 7.36
N ASN A 42 -12.52 -5.85 7.28
CA ASN A 42 -13.43 -6.98 7.40
C ASN A 42 -13.16 -8.05 6.33
N LYS A 43 -12.83 -7.65 5.11
CA LYS A 43 -12.52 -8.59 4.04
C LYS A 43 -11.23 -9.37 4.33
N TYR A 44 -10.19 -8.70 4.80
CA TYR A 44 -8.96 -9.37 5.23
C TYR A 44 -9.21 -10.29 6.42
N ALA A 45 -9.98 -9.86 7.43
CA ALA A 45 -10.35 -10.71 8.55
C ALA A 45 -11.06 -12.00 8.09
N GLN A 46 -12.00 -11.89 7.14
CA GLN A 46 -12.66 -13.05 6.54
C GLN A 46 -11.69 -13.97 5.78
N PHE A 47 -10.70 -13.44 5.06
CA PHE A 47 -9.71 -14.25 4.33
C PHE A 47 -8.76 -15.02 5.26
N PHE A 48 -8.37 -14.42 6.38
CA PHE A 48 -7.44 -15.02 7.33
C PHE A 48 -8.10 -15.87 8.42
N SER A 49 -9.42 -15.67 8.68
CA SER A 49 -10.18 -16.43 9.67
C SER A 49 -10.10 -17.97 9.52
N PRO A 50 -10.12 -18.57 8.31
CA PRO A 50 -9.99 -20.02 8.17
C PRO A 50 -8.64 -20.59 8.64
N TYR A 51 -7.66 -19.73 8.83
CA TYR A 51 -6.30 -20.09 9.27
C TYR A 51 -6.04 -19.69 10.72
N ASP A 52 -7.06 -19.21 11.43
CA ASP A 52 -6.93 -18.67 12.80
C ASP A 52 -5.89 -17.54 12.93
N ILE A 53 -5.71 -16.75 11.87
CA ILE A 53 -4.79 -15.62 11.84
C ILE A 53 -5.57 -14.31 11.99
N PRO A 54 -5.43 -13.61 13.12
CA PRO A 54 -6.05 -12.31 13.32
C PRO A 54 -5.33 -11.22 12.51
N VAL A 55 -6.07 -10.16 12.16
CA VAL A 55 -5.54 -8.99 11.46
C VAL A 55 -5.80 -7.73 12.28
N ALA A 56 -4.92 -6.75 12.16
CA ALA A 56 -5.06 -5.46 12.82
C ALA A 56 -4.95 -4.32 11.81
N GLN A 57 -5.76 -3.27 11.97
CA GLN A 57 -5.66 -2.08 11.14
C GLN A 57 -4.53 -1.16 11.60
N SER A 58 -3.76 -0.62 10.65
CA SER A 58 -2.85 0.50 10.87
C SER A 58 -3.05 1.54 9.78
N LEU A 59 -3.46 2.76 10.17
CA LEU A 59 -3.60 3.89 9.23
C LEU A 59 -2.41 4.83 9.41
N CYS A 60 -1.65 5.01 8.34
CA CYS A 60 -0.42 5.77 8.34
C CYS A 60 -0.55 7.10 7.62
N GLU A 61 0.24 8.08 8.06
CA GLU A 61 0.48 9.35 7.40
C GLU A 61 1.97 9.49 7.13
N ARG A 62 2.35 10.25 6.10
CA ARG A 62 3.76 10.49 5.76
C ARG A 62 4.54 11.08 6.95
N GLY A 63 3.89 11.88 7.79
CA GLY A 63 4.48 12.46 8.99
C GLY A 63 5.03 11.42 9.97
N HIS A 64 4.40 10.24 10.06
CA HIS A 64 4.86 9.16 10.93
C HIS A 64 6.26 8.65 10.57
N PHE A 65 6.64 8.73 9.29
CA PHE A 65 7.97 8.32 8.81
C PHE A 65 9.01 9.45 8.92
N ALA A 66 8.57 10.71 8.96
CA ALA A 66 9.45 11.86 9.14
C ALA A 66 9.78 12.14 10.61
N ASN A 67 8.92 11.73 11.52
CA ASN A 67 9.11 11.91 12.96
C ASN A 67 9.65 10.61 13.59
N ARG A 68 10.88 10.69 14.14
CA ARG A 68 11.56 9.52 14.70
C ARG A 68 10.76 8.82 15.80
N ASP A 69 10.17 9.59 16.71
CA ASP A 69 9.46 9.01 17.86
C ASP A 69 8.18 8.30 17.41
N GLN A 70 7.42 8.91 16.50
CA GLN A 70 6.23 8.30 15.92
C GLN A 70 6.58 7.04 15.12
N PHE A 71 7.68 7.08 14.36
CA PHE A 71 8.16 5.92 13.63
C PHE A 71 8.54 4.75 14.56
N LEU A 72 9.26 5.02 15.65
CA LEU A 72 9.63 3.99 16.61
C LEU A 72 8.40 3.41 17.32
N GLN A 73 7.44 4.24 17.73
CA GLN A 73 6.19 3.78 18.33
C GLN A 73 5.40 2.87 17.37
N MET A 74 5.35 3.22 16.07
CA MET A 74 4.74 2.38 15.04
C MET A 74 5.46 1.04 14.93
N LYS A 75 6.79 1.05 14.90
CA LYS A 75 7.61 -0.16 14.81
C LYS A 75 7.41 -1.06 16.03
N ASP A 76 7.39 -0.51 17.24
CA ASP A 76 7.13 -1.25 18.47
C ASP A 76 5.74 -1.88 18.46
N THR A 77 4.74 -1.15 17.97
CA THR A 77 3.37 -1.67 17.82
C THR A 77 3.32 -2.85 16.86
N PHE A 78 4.02 -2.79 15.72
CA PHE A 78 4.05 -3.89 14.76
C PHE A 78 4.79 -5.10 15.33
N GLN A 79 5.87 -4.88 16.07
CA GLN A 79 6.56 -5.97 16.77
C GLN A 79 5.65 -6.68 17.77
N GLU A 80 4.83 -5.93 18.51
CA GLU A 80 3.87 -6.51 19.44
C GLU A 80 2.77 -7.30 18.73
N LEU A 81 2.27 -6.80 17.58
CA LEU A 81 1.32 -7.54 16.75
C LEU A 81 1.91 -8.87 16.27
N TRP A 82 3.13 -8.86 15.74
CA TRP A 82 3.80 -10.09 15.26
C TRP A 82 4.05 -11.10 16.38
N LYS A 83 4.45 -10.67 17.58
CA LYS A 83 4.58 -11.56 18.75
C LYS A 83 3.28 -12.31 19.07
N ASN A 84 2.14 -11.72 18.74
CA ASN A 84 0.83 -12.31 18.96
C ASN A 84 0.27 -13.00 17.69
N GLY A 85 1.07 -13.19 16.64
CA GLY A 85 0.65 -13.82 15.39
C GLY A 85 -0.36 -12.99 14.58
N ILE A 86 -0.40 -11.68 14.78
CA ILE A 86 -1.35 -10.77 14.15
C ILE A 86 -0.71 -10.12 12.92
N ILE A 87 -1.42 -10.10 11.78
CA ILE A 87 -0.96 -9.44 10.56
C ILE A 87 -1.45 -7.98 10.52
N PRO A 88 -0.55 -6.99 10.49
CA PRO A 88 -0.92 -5.60 10.24
C PRO A 88 -1.42 -5.40 8.80
N ILE A 89 -2.61 -4.85 8.66
CA ILE A 89 -3.19 -4.37 7.40
C ILE A 89 -3.06 -2.86 7.39
N VAL A 90 -2.20 -2.35 6.54
CA VAL A 90 -1.81 -0.94 6.50
C VAL A 90 -2.45 -0.24 5.32
N ASN A 91 -2.91 0.98 5.53
CA ASN A 91 -3.34 1.89 4.49
C ASN A 91 -2.99 3.33 4.86
N GLU A 92 -3.08 4.25 3.89
CA GLU A 92 -3.02 5.68 4.17
C GLU A 92 -4.22 6.11 5.03
N ASN A 93 -3.99 7.06 5.93
CA ASN A 93 -5.07 7.72 6.69
C ASN A 93 -5.73 8.81 5.84
N ASP A 94 -6.45 8.39 4.79
CA ASP A 94 -7.13 9.29 3.84
C ASP A 94 -8.07 10.31 4.50
N VAL A 95 -8.57 10.04 5.71
CA VAL A 95 -9.55 10.90 6.40
C VAL A 95 -8.92 12.23 6.81
N VAL A 96 -7.68 12.19 7.30
CA VAL A 96 -6.99 13.36 7.85
C VAL A 96 -5.82 13.83 7.00
N SER A 97 -5.30 12.99 6.10
CA SER A 97 -4.18 13.36 5.22
C SER A 97 -4.45 14.67 4.49
N SER A 98 -3.52 15.63 4.65
CA SER A 98 -3.53 16.87 3.87
C SER A 98 -2.96 16.60 2.48
N HIS A 99 -3.38 17.37 1.48
CA HIS A 99 -2.92 17.21 0.11
C HIS A 99 -1.39 17.30 -0.04
N GLU A 100 -0.74 18.09 0.82
CA GLU A 100 0.71 18.32 0.79
C GLU A 100 1.53 17.20 1.43
N LEU A 101 0.93 16.44 2.37
CA LEU A 101 1.57 15.36 3.12
C LEU A 101 1.06 13.97 2.70
N LYS A 102 0.27 13.91 1.64
CA LYS A 102 -0.26 12.66 1.14
C LYS A 102 0.84 11.81 0.49
N PHE A 103 0.77 10.49 0.68
CA PHE A 103 1.57 9.57 -0.14
C PHE A 103 1.17 9.68 -1.61
N SER A 104 2.12 9.49 -2.51
CA SER A 104 1.82 9.46 -3.95
C SER A 104 0.89 8.29 -4.27
N ASP A 105 1.15 7.16 -3.65
CA ASP A 105 0.33 5.93 -3.65
C ASP A 105 0.78 4.98 -2.54
N ASN A 106 0.12 3.83 -2.42
CA ASN A 106 0.47 2.81 -1.42
C ASN A 106 1.77 2.04 -1.75
N ASP A 107 2.32 2.14 -2.96
CA ASP A 107 3.64 1.59 -3.27
C ASP A 107 4.73 2.39 -2.53
N GLU A 108 4.58 3.72 -2.39
CA GLU A 108 5.43 4.54 -1.54
C GLU A 108 5.34 4.12 -0.06
N LEU A 109 4.11 4.01 0.47
CA LEU A 109 3.89 3.61 1.85
C LEU A 109 4.51 2.22 2.13
N ALA A 110 4.30 1.26 1.24
CA ALA A 110 4.87 -0.08 1.36
C ALA A 110 6.41 -0.06 1.36
N THR A 111 7.01 0.77 0.51
CA THR A 111 8.46 0.93 0.44
C THR A 111 9.02 1.57 1.71
N LEU A 112 8.39 2.62 2.24
CA LEU A 112 8.83 3.25 3.49
C LEU A 112 8.76 2.29 4.68
N ILE A 113 7.73 1.44 4.74
CA ILE A 113 7.63 0.39 5.74
C ILE A 113 8.75 -0.64 5.53
N ALA A 114 8.94 -1.15 4.32
CA ALA A 114 9.94 -2.16 4.02
C ALA A 114 11.35 -1.67 4.39
N VAL A 115 11.74 -0.50 3.93
CA VAL A 115 13.06 0.09 4.22
C VAL A 115 13.20 0.41 5.70
N GLY A 116 12.21 1.09 6.29
CA GLY A 116 12.28 1.53 7.67
C GLY A 116 12.28 0.39 8.69
N PHE A 117 11.64 -0.73 8.37
CA PHE A 117 11.59 -1.90 9.25
C PHE A 117 12.69 -2.92 8.94
N GLY A 118 13.41 -2.75 7.83
CA GLY A 118 14.47 -3.66 7.39
C GLY A 118 13.90 -4.98 6.87
N ALA A 119 12.88 -4.91 6.04
CA ALA A 119 12.27 -6.11 5.45
C ALA A 119 13.22 -6.81 4.48
N ASP A 120 13.27 -8.13 4.51
CA ASP A 120 14.06 -8.95 3.59
C ASP A 120 13.49 -8.94 2.17
N THR A 121 12.18 -8.71 2.05
CA THR A 121 11.47 -8.75 0.76
C THR A 121 10.33 -7.72 0.73
N LEU A 122 10.28 -6.93 -0.32
CA LEU A 122 9.13 -6.09 -0.69
C LEU A 122 8.46 -6.68 -1.93
N MET A 123 7.17 -7.01 -1.82
CA MET A 123 6.38 -7.58 -2.91
C MET A 123 5.33 -6.57 -3.39
N LEU A 124 5.54 -6.00 -4.58
CA LEU A 124 4.62 -5.04 -5.20
C LEU A 124 3.68 -5.78 -6.16
N CYS A 125 2.43 -5.98 -5.72
CA CYS A 125 1.42 -6.67 -6.53
C CYS A 125 0.94 -5.80 -7.71
N THR A 126 0.68 -6.44 -8.84
CA THR A 126 0.18 -5.80 -10.06
C THR A 126 -0.90 -6.64 -10.72
N SER A 127 -1.76 -6.02 -11.51
CA SER A 127 -2.80 -6.71 -12.31
C SER A 127 -2.27 -7.38 -13.58
N VAL A 128 -1.02 -7.11 -13.95
CA VAL A 128 -0.31 -7.77 -15.06
C VAL A 128 0.71 -8.75 -14.51
N GLY A 129 1.21 -9.68 -15.35
CA GLY A 129 2.12 -10.74 -14.88
C GLY A 129 3.48 -10.28 -14.34
N GLY A 130 3.80 -8.99 -14.42
CA GLY A 130 5.04 -8.38 -13.97
C GLY A 130 5.46 -7.22 -14.87
N LEU A 131 6.71 -6.83 -14.80
CA LEU A 131 7.28 -5.88 -15.74
C LEU A 131 7.42 -6.55 -17.11
N LEU A 132 6.87 -5.91 -18.15
CA LEU A 132 6.87 -6.44 -19.52
C LEU A 132 7.91 -5.69 -20.38
N ASP A 133 8.57 -6.41 -21.26
CA ASP A 133 9.42 -5.82 -22.32
C ASP A 133 8.58 -5.23 -23.47
N ASP A 134 9.24 -4.71 -24.50
CA ASP A 134 8.62 -4.13 -25.70
C ASP A 134 7.78 -5.16 -26.49
N LYS A 135 8.06 -6.46 -26.35
CA LYS A 135 7.33 -7.58 -26.96
C LYS A 135 6.20 -8.12 -26.08
N GLY A 136 5.98 -7.54 -24.91
CA GLY A 136 4.96 -7.98 -23.97
C GLY A 136 5.33 -9.22 -23.17
N LYS A 137 6.61 -9.62 -23.16
CA LYS A 137 7.11 -10.73 -22.35
C LYS A 137 7.54 -10.24 -20.98
N VAL A 138 7.24 -11.04 -19.94
CA VAL A 138 7.66 -10.72 -18.56
C VAL A 138 9.19 -10.72 -18.45
N ILE A 139 9.75 -9.66 -17.89
CA ILE A 139 11.14 -9.56 -17.51
C ILE A 139 11.32 -10.26 -16.17
N PRO A 140 12.02 -11.40 -16.11
CA PRO A 140 12.03 -12.25 -14.91
C PRO A 140 12.91 -11.70 -13.78
N SER A 141 13.90 -10.87 -14.12
CA SER A 141 14.82 -10.28 -13.15
C SER A 141 15.38 -8.97 -13.68
N VAL A 142 15.56 -8.01 -12.79
CA VAL A 142 16.11 -6.68 -13.08
C VAL A 142 17.23 -6.42 -12.08
N SER A 143 18.47 -6.32 -12.57
CA SER A 143 19.63 -5.98 -11.74
C SER A 143 19.83 -4.47 -11.56
N GLN A 144 19.40 -3.68 -12.54
CA GLN A 144 19.47 -2.23 -12.53
C GLN A 144 18.11 -1.65 -12.92
N VAL A 145 17.41 -1.06 -11.95
CA VAL A 145 16.06 -0.53 -12.18
C VAL A 145 16.05 0.57 -13.26
N ASN A 146 17.13 1.33 -13.37
CA ASN A 146 17.21 2.40 -14.40
C ASN A 146 17.09 1.87 -15.84
N ASP A 147 17.58 0.65 -16.09
CA ASP A 147 17.63 0.09 -17.45
C ASP A 147 16.26 -0.33 -17.97
N VAL A 148 15.28 -0.46 -17.08
CA VAL A 148 13.95 -0.96 -17.43
C VAL A 148 12.87 0.12 -17.47
N PHE A 149 13.17 1.36 -17.09
CA PHE A 149 12.21 2.47 -17.21
C PHE A 149 11.75 2.70 -18.66
N GLN A 150 12.58 2.38 -19.65
CA GLN A 150 12.22 2.48 -21.06
C GLN A 150 11.06 1.58 -21.48
N TYR A 151 10.81 0.48 -20.74
CA TYR A 151 9.72 -0.45 -21.02
C TYR A 151 8.40 -0.05 -20.38
N VAL A 152 8.41 0.99 -19.53
CA VAL A 152 7.19 1.45 -18.88
C VAL A 152 6.34 2.21 -19.90
N ARG A 153 5.20 1.62 -20.24
CA ARG A 153 4.20 2.28 -21.08
C ARG A 153 3.50 3.38 -20.28
N SER A 154 3.16 4.47 -20.96
CA SER A 154 2.43 5.60 -20.37
C SER A 154 0.96 5.28 -20.00
N ASP A 155 0.55 4.03 -20.18
CA ASP A 155 -0.82 3.57 -19.93
C ASP A 155 -1.12 3.61 -18.42
N LYS A 156 -1.88 4.62 -18.00
CA LYS A 156 -2.40 4.72 -16.65
C LYS A 156 -3.34 3.56 -16.38
N SER A 157 -3.14 2.84 -15.28
CA SER A 157 -4.15 1.90 -14.81
C SER A 157 -5.47 2.64 -14.58
N SER A 158 -6.56 2.11 -15.09
CA SER A 158 -7.89 2.73 -15.01
C SER A 158 -8.45 2.82 -13.58
N VAL A 159 -7.77 2.26 -12.59
CA VAL A 159 -8.32 2.04 -11.22
C VAL A 159 -7.44 2.61 -10.10
N GLY A 160 -6.20 3.07 -10.36
CA GLY A 160 -5.30 3.54 -9.29
C GLY A 160 -4.39 4.70 -9.71
N LEU A 161 -3.91 5.46 -8.72
CA LEU A 161 -2.94 6.55 -8.91
C LEU A 161 -1.53 6.02 -9.23
N GLY A 162 -1.20 4.78 -8.79
CA GLY A 162 0.08 4.12 -9.03
C GLY A 162 0.07 3.25 -10.28
N GLY A 163 1.08 3.39 -11.13
CA GLY A 163 1.33 2.55 -12.30
C GLY A 163 2.66 1.82 -12.17
N MET A 164 3.12 1.17 -13.26
CA MET A 164 4.42 0.51 -13.27
C MET A 164 5.57 1.51 -13.01
N THR A 165 5.44 2.76 -13.44
CA THR A 165 6.40 3.85 -13.13
C THR A 165 6.56 4.04 -11.63
N SER A 166 5.47 4.12 -10.88
CA SER A 166 5.49 4.25 -9.42
C SER A 166 6.19 3.04 -8.78
N LYS A 167 5.79 1.83 -9.16
CA LYS A 167 6.39 0.59 -8.65
C LYS A 167 7.91 0.54 -8.86
N LEU A 168 8.39 0.89 -10.06
CA LEU A 168 9.83 0.93 -10.34
C LEU A 168 10.54 2.05 -9.57
N THR A 169 9.91 3.22 -9.44
CA THR A 169 10.48 4.34 -8.66
C THR A 169 10.70 3.93 -7.21
N PHE A 170 9.70 3.31 -6.60
CA PHE A 170 9.79 2.90 -5.20
C PHE A 170 10.59 1.61 -5.01
N ALA A 171 10.56 0.68 -5.95
CA ALA A 171 11.48 -0.48 -5.94
C ALA A 171 12.95 -0.01 -5.92
N LYS A 172 13.30 1.03 -6.70
CA LYS A 172 14.64 1.61 -6.69
C LYS A 172 15.06 2.19 -5.33
N LEU A 173 14.11 2.67 -4.54
CA LEU A 173 14.40 3.17 -3.19
C LEU A 173 14.59 2.04 -2.16
N ALA A 174 14.08 0.85 -2.46
CA ALA A 174 14.17 -0.32 -1.60
C ALA A 174 15.42 -1.17 -1.86
N THR A 175 16.14 -0.92 -2.96
CA THR A 175 17.38 -1.63 -3.35
C THR A 175 18.59 -0.76 -3.17
#